data_56611bef15901614a21cdc1b83df8a0e
#
_entry.id   56611bef15901614a21cdc1b83df8a0e
#
_cell.length_a   1.000
_cell.length_b   1.000
_cell.length_c   1.000
_cell.angle_alpha   90.00
_cell.angle_beta   90.00
_cell.angle_gamma   90.00
#
_symmetry.space_group_name_H-M   'P 1'
#
loop_
_entity.id
_entity.type
_entity.pdbx_description
1 polymer ?
#
loop_
_entity_poly.entity_id
_entity_poly.type
_entity_poly.pdbx_seq_one_letter_code
_entity_poly.pdbx_strand_id
1 'polypeptide(L)'
;KSYDPQKINFDNPKNIAILNVTCGNVIIELYPEISPEAVKRFKELVRSKAYDDIAFHRVIKDTLVQAGDLEFGKKENIDYGKIGTGKSGLGTINSEVDSPFSFDKGSVGFARTQKYNTEDSQFFIILRDEPLYETEYTPIGKVIYGLETLGTIKYLDKSQYVLRPDFINSLRMLVN
;
A
#
# COMPACT_ATOMS: atom_id res chain seq x y z
N LYS A 1 -5.77 -17.47 9.12
CA LYS A 1 -7.01 -16.87 9.64
C LYS A 1 -7.46 -15.77 8.69
N SER A 2 -8.69 -15.85 8.22
CA SER A 2 -9.24 -14.87 7.30
C SER A 2 -10.26 -13.99 8.03
N TYR A 3 -10.26 -12.70 7.72
CA TYR A 3 -11.18 -11.72 8.30
C TYR A 3 -12.25 -11.37 7.28
N ASP A 4 -13.53 -11.42 7.72
CA ASP A 4 -14.67 -11.01 6.90
C ASP A 4 -15.07 -9.60 7.31
N PRO A 5 -14.82 -8.59 6.45
CA PRO A 5 -15.10 -7.20 6.78
C PRO A 5 -16.60 -6.92 6.98
N GLN A 6 -17.48 -7.75 6.44
CA GLN A 6 -18.92 -7.59 6.60
C GLN A 6 -19.39 -7.97 8.01
N LYS A 7 -18.57 -8.68 8.78
CA LYS A 7 -18.88 -9.12 10.15
C LYS A 7 -18.24 -8.24 11.22
N ILE A 8 -17.58 -7.17 10.82
CA ILE A 8 -16.87 -6.26 11.74
C ILE A 8 -17.58 -4.91 11.74
N ASN A 9 -17.80 -4.36 12.92
CA ASN A 9 -18.30 -2.99 13.07
C ASN A 9 -17.12 -2.03 13.09
N PHE A 10 -17.13 -1.06 12.17
CA PHE A 10 -16.11 -0.03 12.09
C PHE A 10 -16.69 1.32 12.47
N ASP A 11 -15.93 2.13 13.20
CA ASP A 11 -16.35 3.48 13.59
C ASP A 11 -16.45 4.40 12.37
N ASN A 12 -15.56 4.23 11.40
CA ASN A 12 -15.51 5.03 10.18
C ASN A 12 -15.46 4.14 8.93
N PRO A 13 -16.59 3.50 8.56
CA PRO A 13 -16.58 2.55 7.43
C PRO A 13 -16.17 3.18 6.08
N LYS A 14 -16.37 4.50 5.91
CA LYS A 14 -15.95 5.22 4.70
C LYS A 14 -14.43 5.30 4.54
N ASN A 15 -13.68 5.06 5.61
CA ASN A 15 -12.22 5.09 5.61
C ASN A 15 -11.60 3.71 5.70
N ILE A 16 -12.38 2.67 5.44
CA ILE A 16 -11.90 1.28 5.46
C ILE A 16 -11.66 0.80 4.04
N ALA A 17 -10.44 0.35 3.79
CA ALA A 17 -10.05 -0.32 2.55
C ALA A 17 -9.78 -1.79 2.83
N ILE A 18 -10.16 -2.65 1.88
CA ILE A 18 -9.99 -4.09 1.98
C ILE A 18 -9.03 -4.52 0.88
N LEU A 19 -7.86 -4.96 1.30
CA LEU A 19 -6.83 -5.53 0.43
C LEU A 19 -6.99 -7.04 0.46
N ASN A 20 -7.38 -7.63 -0.67
CA ASN A 20 -7.49 -9.07 -0.81
C ASN A 20 -6.25 -9.62 -1.50
N VAL A 21 -5.60 -10.56 -0.86
CA VAL A 21 -4.47 -11.33 -1.39
C VAL A 21 -4.78 -12.81 -1.29
N THR A 22 -3.96 -13.67 -1.88
CA THR A 22 -4.20 -15.11 -1.93
C THR A 22 -4.52 -15.73 -0.57
N CYS A 23 -3.85 -15.27 0.48
CA CYS A 23 -4.00 -15.85 1.82
C CYS A 23 -5.09 -15.21 2.67
N GLY A 24 -5.83 -14.24 2.16
CA GLY A 24 -6.94 -13.63 2.89
C GLY A 24 -7.05 -12.12 2.74
N ASN A 25 -7.88 -11.53 3.58
CA ASN A 25 -8.13 -10.10 3.61
C ASN A 25 -7.21 -9.39 4.60
N VAL A 26 -6.73 -8.23 4.16
CA VAL A 26 -6.01 -7.27 4.99
C VAL A 26 -6.87 -6.02 5.06
N ILE A 27 -7.24 -5.60 6.25
CA ILE A 27 -8.15 -4.47 6.46
C ILE A 27 -7.35 -3.27 6.91
N ILE A 28 -7.48 -2.18 6.15
CA ILE A 28 -6.73 -0.94 6.35
C ILE A 28 -7.69 0.17 6.74
N GLU A 29 -7.39 0.85 7.83
CA GLU A 29 -8.05 2.10 8.19
C GLU A 29 -7.22 3.27 7.64
N LEU A 30 -7.87 4.15 6.87
CA LEU A 30 -7.25 5.32 6.27
C LEU A 30 -7.45 6.54 7.16
N TYR A 31 -6.46 7.45 7.15
CA TYR A 31 -6.44 8.65 7.99
C TYR A 31 -6.45 9.93 7.16
N PRO A 32 -7.62 10.31 6.58
CA PRO A 32 -7.72 11.53 5.76
C PRO A 32 -7.46 12.81 6.55
N GLU A 33 -7.64 12.79 7.87
CA GLU A 33 -7.34 13.92 8.74
C GLU A 33 -5.84 14.19 8.87
N ILE A 34 -5.00 13.17 8.64
CA ILE A 34 -3.53 13.29 8.70
C ILE A 34 -2.97 13.61 7.32
N SER A 35 -3.42 12.91 6.29
CA SER A 35 -2.91 13.05 4.92
C SER A 35 -4.08 13.14 3.93
N PRO A 36 -4.79 14.27 3.88
CA PRO A 36 -5.99 14.39 3.07
C PRO A 36 -5.77 14.19 1.58
N GLU A 37 -4.70 14.73 1.02
CA GLU A 37 -4.40 14.62 -0.40
C GLU A 37 -4.00 13.18 -0.77
N ALA A 38 -3.15 12.56 0.03
CA ALA A 38 -2.69 11.18 -0.20
C ALA A 38 -3.84 10.19 -0.07
N VAL A 39 -4.68 10.32 0.94
CA VAL A 39 -5.85 9.45 1.12
C VAL A 39 -6.83 9.62 -0.04
N LYS A 40 -7.04 10.85 -0.50
CA LYS A 40 -7.88 11.12 -1.66
C LYS A 40 -7.37 10.39 -2.91
N ARG A 41 -6.07 10.48 -3.20
CA ARG A 41 -5.43 9.79 -4.32
C ARG A 41 -5.58 8.28 -4.18
N PHE A 42 -5.30 7.75 -3.01
CA PHE A 42 -5.41 6.32 -2.76
C PHE A 42 -6.85 5.81 -2.99
N LYS A 43 -7.84 6.50 -2.45
CA LYS A 43 -9.25 6.15 -2.66
C LYS A 43 -9.66 6.23 -4.13
N GLU A 44 -9.18 7.23 -4.85
CA GLU A 44 -9.44 7.38 -6.29
C GLU A 44 -8.94 6.16 -7.07
N LEU A 45 -7.72 5.73 -6.80
CA LEU A 45 -7.12 4.56 -7.45
C LEU A 45 -7.83 3.27 -7.03
N VAL A 46 -8.21 3.15 -5.77
CA VAL A 46 -8.97 1.99 -5.28
C VAL A 46 -10.33 1.90 -5.98
N ARG A 47 -11.06 3.01 -6.06
CA ARG A 47 -12.39 3.04 -6.70
C ARG A 47 -12.34 2.77 -8.19
N SER A 48 -11.27 3.15 -8.86
CA SER A 48 -11.07 2.86 -10.28
C SER A 48 -10.56 1.44 -10.54
N LYS A 49 -10.34 0.64 -9.49
CA LYS A 49 -9.79 -0.72 -9.56
C LYS A 49 -8.38 -0.76 -10.15
N ALA A 50 -7.65 0.35 -10.06
CA ALA A 50 -6.32 0.48 -10.64
C ALA A 50 -5.30 -0.48 -10.02
N TYR A 51 -5.50 -0.87 -8.76
CA TYR A 51 -4.58 -1.76 -8.06
C TYR A 51 -4.83 -3.25 -8.31
N ASP A 52 -5.90 -3.63 -9.01
CA ASP A 52 -6.18 -5.04 -9.29
C ASP A 52 -5.04 -5.65 -10.12
N ASP A 53 -4.60 -6.83 -9.74
CA ASP A 53 -3.53 -7.59 -10.39
C ASP A 53 -2.17 -6.87 -10.43
N ILE A 54 -1.94 -5.97 -9.49
CA ILE A 54 -0.67 -5.25 -9.37
C ILE A 54 0.26 -5.99 -8.41
N ALA A 55 1.51 -6.13 -8.81
CA ALA A 55 2.53 -6.89 -8.09
C ALA A 55 2.96 -6.23 -6.78
N PHE A 56 3.21 -7.06 -5.78
CA PHE A 56 4.06 -6.68 -4.66
C PHE A 56 5.52 -6.83 -5.13
N HIS A 57 6.01 -5.79 -5.79
CA HIS A 57 7.29 -5.84 -6.48
C HIS A 57 8.52 -5.68 -5.57
N ARG A 58 8.33 -5.10 -4.38
CA ARG A 58 9.41 -4.94 -3.40
C ARG A 58 8.91 -5.41 -2.04
N VAL A 59 9.47 -6.53 -1.59
CA VAL A 59 9.11 -7.14 -0.30
C VAL A 59 10.39 -7.50 0.43
N ILE A 60 10.62 -6.88 1.57
CA ILE A 60 11.75 -7.19 2.44
C ILE A 60 11.22 -7.97 3.62
N LYS A 61 11.74 -9.17 3.81
CA LYS A 61 11.28 -10.11 4.83
C LYS A 61 11.20 -9.44 6.20
N ASP A 62 10.05 -9.65 6.88
CA ASP A 62 9.78 -9.13 8.23
C ASP A 62 9.92 -7.61 8.36
N THR A 63 9.97 -6.89 7.26
CA THR A 63 10.24 -5.45 7.23
C THR A 63 9.13 -4.67 6.54
N LEU A 64 8.91 -4.89 5.25
CA LEU A 64 7.85 -4.19 4.52
C LEU A 64 7.41 -4.95 3.27
N VAL A 65 6.20 -4.62 2.82
CA VAL A 65 5.70 -5.00 1.50
C VAL A 65 5.34 -3.72 0.74
N GLN A 66 5.73 -3.64 -0.52
CA GLN A 66 5.47 -2.49 -1.39
C GLN A 66 4.84 -2.93 -2.70
N ALA A 67 3.83 -2.20 -3.12
CA ALA A 67 3.08 -2.45 -4.34
C ALA A 67 2.65 -1.12 -4.97
N GLY A 68 1.94 -1.18 -6.08
CA GLY A 68 1.29 0.00 -6.63
C GLY A 68 1.95 0.61 -7.86
N ASP A 69 2.88 -0.09 -8.50
CA ASP A 69 3.37 0.31 -9.82
C ASP A 69 2.32 -0.07 -10.88
N LEU A 70 1.50 0.90 -11.24
CA LEU A 70 0.37 0.70 -12.14
C LEU A 70 0.78 0.53 -13.60
N GLU A 71 1.99 0.94 -13.92
CA GLU A 71 2.49 0.96 -15.28
C GLU A 71 3.25 -0.33 -15.63
N PHE A 72 4.14 -0.75 -14.74
CA PHE A 72 5.05 -1.88 -15.00
C PHE A 72 4.82 -3.10 -14.12
N GLY A 73 3.88 -3.01 -13.18
CA GLY A 73 3.62 -4.06 -12.20
C GLY A 73 2.37 -4.91 -12.45
N LYS A 74 1.76 -4.81 -13.62
CA LYS A 74 0.55 -5.60 -13.95
C LYS A 74 0.90 -7.06 -14.19
N LYS A 75 0.11 -7.96 -13.62
CA LYS A 75 0.30 -9.41 -13.71
C LYS A 75 0.48 -9.91 -15.14
N GLU A 76 -0.30 -9.37 -16.07
CA GLU A 76 -0.30 -9.79 -17.47
C GLU A 76 0.92 -9.30 -18.25
N ASN A 77 1.61 -8.28 -17.73
CA ASN A 77 2.65 -7.58 -18.50
C ASN A 77 3.69 -6.91 -17.59
N ILE A 78 4.29 -7.68 -16.67
CA ILE A 78 5.35 -7.15 -15.81
C ILE A 78 6.57 -6.81 -16.64
N ASP A 79 7.08 -5.58 -16.47
CA ASP A 79 8.36 -5.17 -17.02
C ASP A 79 9.41 -5.11 -15.90
N TYR A 80 10.17 -6.18 -15.75
CA TYR A 80 11.20 -6.27 -14.68
C TYR A 80 12.35 -5.29 -14.86
N GLY A 81 12.51 -4.71 -16.04
CA GLY A 81 13.54 -3.69 -16.28
C GLY A 81 13.13 -2.30 -15.80
N LYS A 82 11.83 -2.07 -15.61
CA LYS A 82 11.28 -0.75 -15.25
C LYS A 82 10.44 -0.76 -13.99
N ILE A 83 10.10 -1.93 -13.46
CA ILE A 83 9.24 -2.04 -12.29
C ILE A 83 9.79 -1.22 -11.12
N GLY A 84 8.89 -0.54 -10.41
CA GLY A 84 9.26 0.38 -9.34
C GLY A 84 9.35 1.83 -9.80
N THR A 85 9.31 2.10 -11.12
CA THR A 85 9.40 3.45 -11.68
C THR A 85 8.07 3.94 -12.28
N GLY A 86 7.05 3.11 -12.33
CA GLY A 86 5.79 3.41 -12.98
C GLY A 86 4.93 4.43 -12.26
N LYS A 87 4.06 5.07 -13.03
CA LYS A 87 3.20 6.18 -12.61
C LYS A 87 1.74 5.85 -12.86
N SER A 88 0.85 6.63 -12.22
CA SER A 88 -0.60 6.50 -12.43
C SER A 88 -1.08 7.22 -13.70
N GLY A 89 -0.35 8.22 -14.16
CA GLY A 89 -0.81 9.13 -15.19
C GLY A 89 -1.60 10.32 -14.64
N LEU A 90 -1.83 10.38 -13.34
CA LEU A 90 -2.61 11.46 -12.70
C LEU A 90 -1.71 12.58 -12.15
N GLY A 91 -0.39 12.44 -12.27
CA GLY A 91 0.58 13.37 -11.71
C GLY A 91 0.96 13.05 -10.28
N THR A 92 2.00 13.68 -9.80
CA THR A 92 2.47 13.51 -8.43
C THR A 92 1.65 14.35 -7.46
N ILE A 93 1.67 13.96 -6.19
CA ILE A 93 1.04 14.70 -5.10
C ILE A 93 2.09 15.19 -4.11
N ASN A 94 1.71 16.17 -3.29
CA ASN A 94 2.60 16.69 -2.27
C ASN A 94 2.80 15.69 -1.13
N SER A 95 4.01 15.65 -0.59
CA SER A 95 4.29 14.92 0.64
C SER A 95 3.53 15.57 1.80
N GLU A 96 2.91 14.75 2.65
CA GLU A 96 2.18 15.20 3.84
C GLU A 96 2.87 14.61 5.06
N VAL A 97 3.93 15.29 5.52
CA VAL A 97 4.82 14.79 6.56
C VAL A 97 4.86 15.68 7.80
N ASP A 98 3.99 16.70 7.86
CA ASP A 98 4.02 17.69 8.93
C ASP A 98 3.18 17.33 10.15
N SER A 99 2.22 16.44 10.00
CA SER A 99 1.39 15.98 11.11
C SER A 99 2.10 14.89 11.91
N PRO A 100 1.99 14.89 13.23
CA PRO A 100 2.54 13.82 14.03
C PRO A 100 1.93 12.47 13.65
N PHE A 101 2.79 11.51 13.35
CA PHE A 101 2.40 10.14 13.05
C PHE A 101 3.54 9.20 13.39
N SER A 102 3.25 8.17 14.17
CA SER A 102 4.23 7.15 14.50
C SER A 102 4.10 5.99 13.52
N PHE A 103 5.19 5.69 12.82
CA PHE A 103 5.24 4.54 11.91
C PHE A 103 5.45 3.25 12.69
N ASP A 104 4.44 2.85 13.44
CA ASP A 104 4.41 1.59 14.15
C ASP A 104 4.06 0.45 13.18
N LYS A 105 4.38 -0.77 13.58
CA LYS A 105 4.06 -1.98 12.83
C LYS A 105 2.63 -1.96 12.31
N GLY A 106 2.45 -2.17 11.01
CA GLY A 106 1.17 -2.13 10.33
C GLY A 106 0.85 -0.80 9.64
N SER A 107 1.66 0.23 9.85
CA SER A 107 1.45 1.52 9.19
C SER A 107 1.59 1.41 7.67
N VAL A 108 0.75 2.18 6.96
CA VAL A 108 0.73 2.26 5.51
C VAL A 108 1.16 3.66 5.09
N GLY A 109 2.11 3.74 4.17
CA GLY A 109 2.59 5.01 3.64
C GLY A 109 2.73 5.01 2.13
N PHE A 110 2.83 6.20 1.54
CA PHE A 110 3.17 6.31 0.12
C PHE A 110 4.67 6.29 -0.10
N ALA A 111 5.09 5.50 -1.09
CA ALA A 111 6.46 5.52 -1.58
C ALA A 111 6.68 6.76 -2.43
N ARG A 112 7.92 7.23 -2.47
CA ARG A 112 8.37 8.34 -3.29
C ARG A 112 9.80 8.09 -3.79
N THR A 113 10.24 8.89 -4.73
CA THR A 113 11.65 8.90 -5.12
C THR A 113 12.50 9.53 -4.02
N GLN A 114 13.77 9.79 -4.27
CA GLN A 114 14.64 10.51 -3.32
C GLN A 114 14.13 11.92 -3.01
N LYS A 115 13.28 12.48 -3.88
CA LYS A 115 12.73 13.81 -3.72
C LYS A 115 11.36 13.77 -3.07
N TYR A 116 11.06 14.73 -2.19
CA TYR A 116 9.72 14.98 -1.69
C TYR A 116 8.80 15.42 -2.84
N ASN A 117 7.51 15.27 -2.64
CA ASN A 117 6.47 15.67 -3.58
C ASN A 117 6.53 14.88 -4.90
N THR A 118 6.95 13.63 -4.81
CA THR A 118 6.98 12.68 -5.94
C THR A 118 6.10 11.46 -5.72
N GLU A 119 5.33 11.44 -4.66
CA GLU A 119 4.35 10.40 -4.40
C GLU A 119 3.32 10.36 -5.53
N ASP A 120 2.87 9.18 -5.88
CA ASP A 120 1.90 9.01 -6.96
C ASP A 120 0.93 7.85 -6.69
N SER A 121 1.37 6.61 -6.83
CA SER A 121 0.50 5.44 -6.68
C SER A 121 1.10 4.32 -5.84
N GLN A 122 2.42 4.27 -5.69
CA GLN A 122 3.05 3.17 -4.95
C GLN A 122 2.92 3.40 -3.45
N PHE A 123 2.60 2.34 -2.73
CA PHE A 123 2.45 2.37 -1.29
C PHE A 123 3.19 1.18 -0.66
N PHE A 124 3.47 1.31 0.62
CA PHE A 124 4.11 0.25 1.40
C PHE A 124 3.36 0.04 2.72
N ILE A 125 3.46 -1.17 3.23
CA ILE A 125 2.96 -1.55 4.56
C ILE A 125 4.14 -2.09 5.35
N ILE A 126 4.41 -1.50 6.51
CA ILE A 126 5.54 -1.93 7.33
C ILE A 126 5.15 -3.09 8.25
N LEU A 127 6.05 -4.05 8.38
CA LEU A 127 5.85 -5.26 9.18
C LEU A 127 6.58 -5.20 10.53
N ARG A 128 7.20 -4.06 10.83
CA ARG A 128 7.86 -3.75 12.10
C ARG A 128 7.83 -2.24 12.31
N ASP A 129 8.14 -1.78 13.52
CA ASP A 129 8.23 -0.35 13.81
C ASP A 129 9.40 0.28 13.04
N GLU A 130 9.15 1.45 12.45
CA GLU A 130 10.12 2.22 11.67
C GLU A 130 10.10 3.68 12.14
N PRO A 131 10.67 3.98 13.32
CA PRO A 131 10.58 5.34 13.88
C PRO A 131 11.27 6.39 13.01
N LEU A 132 12.24 6.01 12.19
CA LEU A 132 12.93 6.94 11.29
C LEU A 132 12.09 7.33 10.06
N TYR A 133 10.95 6.68 9.82
CA TYR A 133 10.05 7.03 8.72
C TYR A 133 9.18 8.25 9.03
N GLU A 134 9.05 8.59 10.29
CA GLU A 134 8.36 9.80 10.73
C GLU A 134 9.01 11.01 10.08
N THR A 135 8.22 11.91 9.52
CA THR A 135 8.63 13.07 8.72
C THR A 135 9.31 12.75 7.38
N GLU A 136 9.59 11.49 7.10
CA GLU A 136 10.20 11.08 5.84
C GLU A 136 9.19 10.59 4.80
N TYR A 137 8.10 9.97 5.26
CA TYR A 137 7.08 9.42 4.38
C TYR A 137 5.69 9.89 4.76
N THR A 138 4.85 10.05 3.74
CA THR A 138 3.44 10.42 3.90
C THR A 138 2.66 9.21 4.41
N PRO A 139 2.11 9.26 5.65
CA PRO A 139 1.28 8.18 6.17
C PRO A 139 -0.11 8.26 5.56
N ILE A 140 -0.69 7.09 5.22
CA ILE A 140 -2.06 7.06 4.71
C ILE A 140 -3.02 6.25 5.58
N GLY A 141 -2.50 5.40 6.46
CA GLY A 141 -3.36 4.59 7.31
C GLY A 141 -2.61 3.53 8.08
N LYS A 142 -3.37 2.56 8.57
CA LYS A 142 -2.83 1.44 9.33
C LYS A 142 -3.64 0.17 9.08
N VAL A 143 -2.96 -0.95 8.97
CA VAL A 143 -3.59 -2.27 8.97
C VAL A 143 -4.16 -2.54 10.36
N ILE A 144 -5.46 -2.81 10.44
CA ILE A 144 -6.14 -3.12 11.70
C ILE A 144 -6.50 -4.60 11.83
N TYR A 145 -6.56 -5.34 10.72
CA TYR A 145 -6.75 -6.80 10.71
C TYR A 145 -5.96 -7.42 9.55
N GLY A 146 -5.41 -8.58 9.78
CA GLY A 146 -4.81 -9.41 8.72
C GLY A 146 -3.36 -9.11 8.40
N LEU A 147 -2.65 -8.38 9.24
CA LEU A 147 -1.23 -8.06 8.97
C LEU A 147 -0.38 -9.32 8.80
N GLU A 148 -0.68 -10.38 9.55
CA GLU A 148 0.03 -11.66 9.47
C GLU A 148 -0.04 -12.30 8.08
N THR A 149 -1.10 -12.01 7.32
CA THR A 149 -1.25 -12.48 5.95
C THR A 149 -0.15 -11.93 5.04
N LEU A 150 0.29 -10.69 5.29
CA LEU A 150 1.35 -10.07 4.50
C LEU A 150 2.72 -10.69 4.76
N GLY A 151 2.91 -11.33 5.90
CA GLY A 151 4.14 -12.06 6.20
C GLY A 151 4.36 -13.31 5.34
N THR A 152 3.33 -13.76 4.62
CA THR A 152 3.40 -14.91 3.72
C THR A 152 3.73 -14.54 2.27
N ILE A 153 3.78 -13.25 1.96
CA ILE A 153 4.06 -12.76 0.61
C ILE A 153 5.53 -12.99 0.25
N LYS A 154 5.76 -13.40 -1.00
CA LYS A 154 7.10 -13.68 -1.51
C LYS A 154 8.00 -12.45 -1.42
N TYR A 155 9.16 -12.61 -0.79
CA TYR A 155 10.12 -11.54 -0.54
C TYR A 155 11.33 -11.62 -1.48
N LEU A 156 12.10 -10.53 -1.47
CA LEU A 156 13.35 -10.42 -2.23
C LEU A 156 14.35 -11.52 -1.80
N ASP A 157 15.04 -12.07 -2.79
CA ASP A 157 16.19 -12.94 -2.52
C ASP A 157 17.47 -12.17 -2.88
N LYS A 158 17.91 -12.28 -4.13
CA LYS A 158 19.18 -11.67 -4.57
C LYS A 158 18.98 -10.54 -5.57
N SER A 159 17.75 -10.32 -6.02
CA SER A 159 17.43 -9.28 -6.99
C SER A 159 16.94 -8.02 -6.28
N GLN A 160 16.95 -6.91 -7.01
CA GLN A 160 16.42 -5.63 -6.53
C GLN A 160 14.90 -5.67 -6.35
N TYR A 161 14.20 -6.49 -7.12
CA TYR A 161 12.76 -6.65 -7.08
C TYR A 161 12.40 -8.14 -6.99
N VAL A 162 11.20 -8.41 -6.51
CA VAL A 162 10.71 -9.79 -6.40
C VAL A 162 10.42 -10.36 -7.78
N LEU A 163 11.07 -11.46 -8.12
CA LEU A 163 10.78 -12.20 -9.35
C LEU A 163 9.60 -13.14 -9.11
N ARG A 164 8.67 -13.20 -10.05
CA ARG A 164 7.41 -13.95 -9.90
C ARG A 164 6.69 -13.58 -8.61
N PRO A 165 6.34 -12.31 -8.42
CA PRO A 165 5.78 -11.81 -7.17
C PRO A 165 4.35 -12.31 -6.94
N ASP A 166 3.89 -12.12 -5.71
CA ASP A 166 2.46 -12.17 -5.41
C ASP A 166 1.80 -10.88 -5.88
N PHE A 167 0.49 -10.94 -6.08
CA PHE A 167 -0.29 -9.83 -6.63
C PHE A 167 -1.42 -9.44 -5.68
N ILE A 168 -1.83 -8.20 -5.79
CA ILE A 168 -3.09 -7.74 -5.23
C ILE A 168 -4.21 -8.38 -6.06
N ASN A 169 -5.07 -9.19 -5.44
CA ASN A 169 -6.25 -9.70 -6.13
C ASN A 169 -7.26 -8.58 -6.33
N SER A 170 -7.53 -7.83 -5.28
CA SER A 170 -8.38 -6.66 -5.33
C SER A 170 -8.09 -5.72 -4.17
N LEU A 171 -8.40 -4.47 -4.36
CA LEU A 171 -8.33 -3.44 -3.32
C LEU A 171 -9.60 -2.59 -3.46
N ARG A 172 -10.44 -2.59 -2.44
CA ARG A 172 -11.78 -1.99 -2.49
C ARG A 172 -12.03 -1.15 -1.24
N MET A 173 -12.78 -0.08 -1.41
CA MET A 173 -13.35 0.61 -0.25
C MET A 173 -14.52 -0.23 0.28
N LEU A 174 -14.66 -0.30 1.59
CA LEU A 174 -15.78 -1.00 2.23
C LEU A 174 -17.11 -0.35 1.85
N VAL A 175 -17.13 0.98 1.75
CA VAL A 175 -18.29 1.78 1.35
C VAL A 175 -17.86 2.71 0.23
N ASN A 176 -18.66 2.76 -0.81
CA ASN A 176 -18.42 3.65 -1.94
C ASN A 176 -18.86 5.10 -1.65
#